data_df702017047e90f32750c0bdb99b3644
#
_entry.id   df702017047e90f32750c0bdb99b3644
#
_cell.length_a   1.000
_cell.length_b   1.000
_cell.length_c   1.000
_cell.angle_alpha   90.00
_cell.angle_beta   90.00
_cell.angle_gamma   90.00
#
_symmetry.space_group_name_H-M   'P 1'
#
loop_
_entity.id
_entity.type
_entity.pdbx_description
1 polymer ?
#
loop_
_entity_poly.entity_id
_entity_poly.type
_entity_poly.pdbx_seq_one_letter_code
_entity_poly.pdbx_strand_id
1 'polypeptide(L)'
;MATTQKQKEKKDQFIALCADSLEAARWLLPFARRLSDDFHKGIILFTCSADGDQWVDEVECPHVVLKGDWASAVEAMPVAFNVVLALVPCDPKASRNAMSNPKQLLKNFRQSKIAYMAVPTGLTTFSTAHVALTLDHQRESKEKVLWASYMARFCHSDIQVLHLPYTDPDFRNRLNNNIRYFEKIFNSLSIEYHLQALESGSQYAHPDLKALARGGCDLFISLISDSRDRDFLDALLPPPPLRLLRSAADTPILFVNQRDDLYIMCD
;
A
#
# COMPACT_ATOMS: atom_id res chain seq x y z
N MET A 1 0.25 -40.02 28.01
CA MET A 1 1.11 -38.86 27.77
C MET A 1 0.32 -37.88 26.94
N ALA A 2 -0.16 -36.81 27.60
CA ALA A 2 -0.96 -35.79 26.93
C ALA A 2 -0.03 -34.76 26.33
N THR A 3 -0.04 -34.67 25.01
CA THR A 3 0.73 -33.65 24.26
C THR A 3 0.00 -32.33 24.37
N THR A 4 0.46 -31.47 25.26
CA THR A 4 -0.03 -30.09 25.39
C THR A 4 0.42 -29.33 24.18
N GLN A 5 -0.45 -29.19 23.16
CA GLN A 5 -0.25 -28.18 22.09
C GLN A 5 -0.29 -26.82 22.76
N LYS A 6 0.86 -26.16 22.86
CA LYS A 6 0.94 -24.72 23.15
C LYS A 6 0.17 -24.01 22.04
N GLN A 7 -1.05 -23.57 22.33
CA GLN A 7 -1.72 -22.54 21.53
C GLN A 7 -0.79 -21.31 21.54
N LYS A 8 -0.21 -21.02 20.38
CA LYS A 8 0.52 -19.78 20.14
C LYS A 8 -0.52 -18.68 20.33
N GLU A 9 -0.43 -17.90 21.40
CA GLU A 9 -1.28 -16.72 21.60
C GLU A 9 -1.24 -15.90 20.32
N LYS A 10 -2.39 -15.72 19.69
CA LYS A 10 -2.55 -14.93 18.47
C LYS A 10 -2.37 -13.49 18.90
N LYS A 11 -1.17 -12.94 18.74
CA LYS A 11 -0.91 -11.51 19.03
C LYS A 11 -1.86 -10.68 18.21
N ASP A 12 -2.54 -9.73 18.84
CA ASP A 12 -3.39 -8.78 18.16
C ASP A 12 -2.59 -8.03 17.09
N GLN A 13 -3.20 -7.86 15.93
CA GLN A 13 -2.60 -7.14 14.81
C GLN A 13 -3.23 -5.75 14.72
N PHE A 14 -2.45 -4.77 14.26
CA PHE A 14 -2.87 -3.38 14.26
C PHE A 14 -2.69 -2.72 12.89
N ILE A 15 -3.55 -1.74 12.65
CA ILE A 15 -3.40 -0.73 11.61
C ILE A 15 -2.79 0.50 12.27
N ALA A 16 -1.64 0.95 11.76
CA ALA A 16 -1.03 2.18 12.21
C ALA A 16 -1.70 3.38 11.55
N LEU A 17 -2.11 4.34 12.36
CA LEU A 17 -2.47 5.68 11.91
C LEU A 17 -1.26 6.58 12.16
N CYS A 18 -0.63 7.09 11.10
CA CYS A 18 0.58 7.89 11.20
C CYS A 18 0.26 9.37 10.98
N ALA A 19 0.52 10.22 11.96
CA ALA A 19 0.19 11.65 11.88
C ALA A 19 1.19 12.51 12.67
N ASP A 20 1.47 13.71 12.17
CA ASP A 20 2.34 14.70 12.83
C ASP A 20 1.55 15.82 13.54
N SER A 21 0.21 15.78 13.48
CA SER A 21 -0.65 16.77 14.11
C SER A 21 -2.01 16.18 14.48
N LEU A 22 -2.66 16.81 15.46
CA LEU A 22 -4.01 16.46 15.88
C LEU A 22 -5.01 16.51 14.71
N GLU A 23 -4.90 17.54 13.85
CA GLU A 23 -5.77 17.70 12.68
C GLU A 23 -5.63 16.50 11.72
N ALA A 24 -4.40 16.13 11.38
CA ALA A 24 -4.13 14.98 10.52
C ALA A 24 -4.61 13.67 11.14
N ALA A 25 -4.40 13.50 12.46
CA ALA A 25 -4.87 12.31 13.18
C ALA A 25 -6.40 12.20 13.18
N ARG A 26 -7.10 13.28 13.50
CA ARG A 26 -8.58 13.32 13.49
C ARG A 26 -9.16 13.10 12.10
N TRP A 27 -8.50 13.63 11.09
CA TRP A 27 -8.93 13.45 9.70
C TRP A 27 -8.74 12.00 9.21
N LEU A 28 -7.61 11.34 9.54
CA LEU A 28 -7.35 9.95 9.15
C LEU A 28 -8.12 8.91 9.96
N LEU A 29 -8.51 9.22 11.20
CA LEU A 29 -9.11 8.25 12.13
C LEU A 29 -10.38 7.57 11.59
N PRO A 30 -11.31 8.26 10.93
CA PRO A 30 -12.48 7.60 10.32
C PRO A 30 -12.09 6.56 9.25
N PHE A 31 -11.04 6.81 8.47
CA PHE A 31 -10.54 5.88 7.46
C PHE A 31 -9.89 4.65 8.11
N ALA A 32 -9.10 4.89 9.17
CA ALA A 32 -8.51 3.80 9.95
C ALA A 32 -9.58 2.94 10.63
N ARG A 33 -10.63 3.55 11.20
CA ARG A 33 -11.77 2.83 11.81
C ARG A 33 -12.47 1.95 10.80
N ARG A 34 -12.76 2.46 9.60
CA ARG A 34 -13.40 1.67 8.54
C ARG A 34 -12.56 0.43 8.19
N LEU A 35 -11.25 0.59 7.94
CA LEU A 35 -10.37 -0.54 7.64
C LEU A 35 -10.18 -1.47 8.84
N SER A 36 -10.17 -0.93 10.06
CA SER A 36 -10.11 -1.71 11.29
C SER A 36 -11.31 -2.64 11.43
N ASP A 37 -12.51 -2.14 11.17
CA ASP A 37 -13.74 -2.91 11.21
C ASP A 37 -13.73 -4.00 10.12
N ASP A 38 -13.39 -3.64 8.88
CA ASP A 38 -13.34 -4.56 7.74
C ASP A 38 -12.28 -5.67 7.96
N PHE A 39 -11.08 -5.34 8.42
CA PHE A 39 -9.99 -6.31 8.63
C PHE A 39 -10.01 -6.99 10.00
N HIS A 40 -10.87 -6.59 10.92
CA HIS A 40 -10.89 -7.04 12.32
C HIS A 40 -9.52 -6.87 13.02
N LYS A 41 -8.95 -5.66 12.92
CA LYS A 41 -7.66 -5.28 13.50
C LYS A 41 -7.83 -4.10 14.45
N GLY A 42 -6.94 -4.00 15.44
CA GLY A 42 -6.86 -2.80 16.27
C GLY A 42 -6.30 -1.59 15.51
N ILE A 43 -6.43 -0.41 16.10
CA ILE A 43 -5.80 0.82 15.60
C ILE A 43 -4.78 1.28 16.63
N ILE A 44 -3.61 1.76 16.17
CA ILE A 44 -2.64 2.47 17.00
C ILE A 44 -2.23 3.74 16.25
N LEU A 45 -2.34 4.89 16.91
CA LEU A 45 -1.80 6.15 16.43
C LEU A 45 -0.28 6.21 16.70
N PHE A 46 0.49 6.53 15.71
CA PHE A 46 1.91 6.81 15.80
C PHE A 46 2.19 8.27 15.44
N THR A 47 3.02 8.91 16.23
CA THR A 47 3.56 10.25 15.93
C THR A 47 5.04 10.33 16.29
N CYS A 48 5.79 11.09 15.47
CA CYS A 48 7.16 11.51 15.75
C CYS A 48 7.24 13.02 15.99
N SER A 49 6.09 13.69 16.16
CA SER A 49 6.05 15.12 16.43
C SER A 49 6.63 15.45 17.79
N ALA A 50 7.42 16.53 17.89
CA ALA A 50 8.02 16.98 19.13
C ALA A 50 6.97 17.40 20.19
N ASP A 51 5.79 17.82 19.76
CA ASP A 51 4.64 18.21 20.57
C ASP A 51 3.58 17.09 20.66
N GLY A 52 3.92 15.88 20.19
CA GLY A 52 3.03 14.73 20.16
C GLY A 52 2.35 14.47 21.50
N ASP A 53 3.10 14.47 22.59
CA ASP A 53 2.60 14.25 23.95
C ASP A 53 1.50 15.26 24.38
N GLN A 54 1.36 16.39 23.69
CA GLN A 54 0.40 17.43 24.04
C GLN A 54 -1.00 17.19 23.47
N TRP A 55 -1.10 16.42 22.36
CA TRP A 55 -2.36 16.27 21.63
C TRP A 55 -2.82 14.84 21.39
N VAL A 56 -1.96 13.82 21.58
CA VAL A 56 -2.33 12.42 21.27
C VAL A 56 -3.52 11.92 22.11
N ASP A 57 -3.64 12.38 23.35
CA ASP A 57 -4.75 12.02 24.24
C ASP A 57 -6.12 12.56 23.76
N GLU A 58 -6.11 13.55 22.88
CA GLU A 58 -7.33 14.07 22.25
C GLU A 58 -7.84 13.20 21.09
N VAL A 59 -7.09 12.18 20.70
CA VAL A 59 -7.48 11.21 19.69
C VAL A 59 -7.93 9.93 20.38
N GLU A 60 -9.18 9.57 20.21
CA GLU A 60 -9.80 8.42 20.89
C GLU A 60 -9.29 7.08 20.30
N CYS A 61 -8.01 6.80 20.42
CA CYS A 61 -7.40 5.51 20.11
C CYS A 61 -6.07 5.31 20.85
N PRO A 62 -5.61 4.08 21.06
CA PRO A 62 -4.27 3.80 21.56
C PRO A 62 -3.20 4.54 20.75
N HIS A 63 -2.18 5.08 21.41
CA HIS A 63 -1.17 5.87 20.73
C HIS A 63 0.25 5.56 21.23
N VAL A 64 1.23 5.91 20.39
CA VAL A 64 2.66 5.79 20.66
C VAL A 64 3.34 7.05 20.15
N VAL A 65 3.96 7.80 21.06
CA VAL A 65 4.83 8.92 20.72
C VAL A 65 6.27 8.40 20.62
N LEU A 66 6.84 8.43 19.43
CA LEU A 66 8.18 7.94 19.17
C LEU A 66 9.17 9.09 19.14
N LYS A 67 10.28 8.94 19.88
CA LYS A 67 11.40 9.88 19.81
C LYS A 67 12.29 9.46 18.64
N GLY A 68 12.48 10.34 17.68
CA GLY A 68 13.33 10.07 16.52
C GLY A 68 12.67 10.44 15.19
N ASP A 69 13.10 9.79 14.14
CA ASP A 69 12.57 10.01 12.79
C ASP A 69 11.56 8.93 12.38
N TRP A 70 10.77 9.25 11.37
CA TRP A 70 9.77 8.34 10.83
C TRP A 70 10.34 7.05 10.22
N ALA A 71 11.57 7.06 9.72
CA ALA A 71 12.17 5.86 9.16
C ALA A 71 12.38 4.80 10.25
N SER A 72 12.95 5.21 11.39
CA SER A 72 13.10 4.34 12.58
C SER A 72 11.77 3.89 13.14
N ALA A 73 10.76 4.76 13.17
CA ALA A 73 9.42 4.43 13.60
C ALA A 73 8.79 3.32 12.73
N VAL A 74 8.88 3.47 11.41
CA VAL A 74 8.34 2.51 10.43
C VAL A 74 9.00 1.13 10.55
N GLU A 75 10.30 1.06 10.83
CA GLU A 75 11.00 -0.21 11.07
C GLU A 75 10.52 -0.90 12.35
N ALA A 76 10.20 -0.14 13.40
CA ALA A 76 9.74 -0.68 14.67
C ALA A 76 8.29 -1.19 14.61
N MET A 77 7.42 -0.61 13.80
CA MET A 77 5.99 -0.91 13.72
C MET A 77 5.66 -2.41 13.59
N PRO A 78 6.22 -3.17 12.63
CA PRO A 78 5.87 -4.58 12.46
C PRO A 78 6.42 -5.48 13.58
N VAL A 79 7.55 -5.12 14.16
CA VAL A 79 8.28 -5.97 15.12
C VAL A 79 7.80 -5.74 16.55
N ALA A 80 7.74 -4.47 16.96
CA ALA A 80 7.39 -4.10 18.32
C ALA A 80 5.87 -4.04 18.56
N PHE A 81 5.10 -3.67 17.53
CA PHE A 81 3.67 -3.38 17.66
C PHE A 81 2.77 -4.27 16.79
N ASN A 82 3.34 -5.23 16.07
CA ASN A 82 2.58 -6.15 15.20
C ASN A 82 1.66 -5.42 14.19
N VAL A 83 2.13 -4.28 13.67
CA VAL A 83 1.43 -3.51 12.65
C VAL A 83 1.50 -4.25 11.31
N VAL A 84 0.38 -4.30 10.58
CA VAL A 84 0.27 -4.95 9.28
C VAL A 84 0.04 -3.98 8.13
N LEU A 85 -0.51 -2.80 8.42
CA LEU A 85 -0.81 -1.74 7.47
C LEU A 85 -0.61 -0.39 8.15
N ALA A 86 -0.02 0.57 7.45
CA ALA A 86 0.05 1.96 7.91
C ALA A 86 -0.80 2.87 7.01
N LEU A 87 -1.59 3.77 7.61
CA LEU A 87 -2.25 4.88 6.93
C LEU A 87 -1.43 6.14 7.14
N VAL A 88 -1.14 6.84 6.06
CA VAL A 88 -0.32 8.05 6.07
C VAL A 88 -0.96 9.15 5.24
N PRO A 89 -1.01 10.41 5.73
CA PRO A 89 -1.48 11.51 4.91
C PRO A 89 -0.49 11.76 3.76
N CYS A 90 -1.00 12.12 2.60
CA CYS A 90 -0.18 12.50 1.44
C CYS A 90 -0.63 13.85 0.90
N ASP A 91 0.24 14.85 0.96
CA ASP A 91 0.01 16.19 0.44
C ASP A 91 1.16 16.61 -0.48
N PRO A 92 0.95 16.64 -1.80
CA PRO A 92 1.96 17.11 -2.75
C PRO A 92 2.43 18.56 -2.52
N LYS A 93 1.66 19.37 -1.79
CA LYS A 93 1.95 20.76 -1.47
C LYS A 93 2.63 20.94 -0.10
N ALA A 94 2.71 19.87 0.71
CA ALA A 94 3.33 19.92 2.02
C ALA A 94 4.80 20.36 1.96
N SER A 95 5.29 20.93 3.04
CA SER A 95 6.69 21.30 3.18
C SER A 95 7.61 20.11 2.93
N ARG A 96 8.85 20.34 2.46
CA ARG A 96 9.79 19.26 2.10
C ARG A 96 10.10 18.29 3.23
N ASN A 97 9.99 18.73 4.47
CA ASN A 97 10.32 17.94 5.66
C ASN A 97 9.09 17.31 6.31
N ALA A 98 7.88 17.70 5.90
CA ALA A 98 6.67 17.11 6.44
C ALA A 98 6.55 15.63 6.05
N MET A 99 6.09 14.80 6.98
CA MET A 99 5.83 13.37 6.72
C MET A 99 4.87 13.17 5.56
N SER A 100 3.85 14.01 5.44
CA SER A 100 2.86 13.97 4.34
C SER A 100 3.43 14.33 2.96
N ASN A 101 4.66 14.88 2.88
CA ASN A 101 5.29 15.17 1.59
C ASN A 101 5.63 13.86 0.86
N PRO A 102 5.23 13.69 -0.43
CA PRO A 102 5.45 12.46 -1.18
C PRO A 102 6.88 11.94 -1.19
N LYS A 103 7.90 12.83 -1.20
CA LYS A 103 9.30 12.41 -1.16
C LYS A 103 9.69 11.87 0.21
N GLN A 104 9.24 12.50 1.30
CA GLN A 104 9.52 12.02 2.65
C GLN A 104 8.78 10.72 2.92
N LEU A 105 7.53 10.62 2.49
CA LEU A 105 6.75 9.42 2.60
C LEU A 105 7.48 8.23 1.93
N LEU A 106 7.87 8.36 0.67
CA LEU A 106 8.63 7.32 -0.03
C LEU A 106 9.97 7.03 0.63
N LYS A 107 10.69 8.03 1.14
CA LYS A 107 11.95 7.84 1.86
C LYS A 107 11.75 7.01 3.13
N ASN A 108 10.72 7.35 3.93
CA ASN A 108 10.48 6.71 5.22
C ASN A 108 9.95 5.27 5.07
N PHE A 109 9.13 5.00 4.05
CA PHE A 109 8.49 3.70 3.86
C PHE A 109 9.17 2.80 2.82
N ARG A 110 10.25 3.25 2.16
CA ARG A 110 10.91 2.51 1.09
C ARG A 110 11.36 1.11 1.49
N GLN A 111 11.86 0.94 2.71
CA GLN A 111 12.34 -0.33 3.25
C GLN A 111 11.36 -0.95 4.25
N SER A 112 10.15 -0.42 4.32
CA SER A 112 9.12 -0.93 5.23
C SER A 112 8.78 -2.39 4.92
N LYS A 113 8.65 -3.20 5.96
CA LYS A 113 8.15 -4.58 5.86
C LYS A 113 6.62 -4.65 5.87
N ILE A 114 5.94 -3.53 6.07
CA ILE A 114 4.48 -3.44 6.03
C ILE A 114 4.04 -2.64 4.81
N ALA A 115 2.85 -2.94 4.32
CA ALA A 115 2.20 -2.09 3.32
C ALA A 115 1.78 -0.76 3.95
N TYR A 116 1.72 0.30 3.15
CA TYR A 116 1.18 1.57 3.61
C TYR A 116 0.24 2.18 2.59
N MET A 117 -0.79 2.82 3.09
CA MET A 117 -1.78 3.53 2.28
C MET A 117 -1.53 5.02 2.38
N ALA A 118 -1.11 5.63 1.28
CA ALA A 118 -1.00 7.07 1.15
C ALA A 118 -2.37 7.65 0.84
N VAL A 119 -2.92 8.42 1.77
CA VAL A 119 -4.26 9.01 1.66
C VAL A 119 -4.13 10.49 1.31
N PRO A 120 -4.67 10.94 0.14
CA PRO A 120 -4.64 12.35 -0.25
C PRO A 120 -5.36 13.25 0.77
N THR A 121 -4.71 14.32 1.24
CA THR A 121 -5.26 15.21 2.30
C THR A 121 -6.54 15.95 1.92
N GLY A 122 -6.90 16.01 0.65
CA GLY A 122 -8.18 16.57 0.18
C GLY A 122 -9.35 15.60 0.19
N LEU A 123 -9.12 14.32 0.51
CA LEU A 123 -10.15 13.30 0.47
C LEU A 123 -11.17 13.51 1.59
N THR A 124 -12.45 13.65 1.21
CA THR A 124 -13.56 13.84 2.17
C THR A 124 -14.31 12.55 2.49
N THR A 125 -14.31 11.61 1.56
CA THR A 125 -14.98 10.31 1.71
C THR A 125 -14.02 9.19 1.34
N PHE A 126 -13.95 8.16 2.17
CA PHE A 126 -13.12 6.99 1.92
C PHE A 126 -13.99 5.82 1.45
N SER A 127 -13.62 5.24 0.32
CA SER A 127 -14.22 4.03 -0.23
C SER A 127 -13.14 3.05 -0.62
N THR A 128 -13.45 1.78 -0.54
CA THR A 128 -12.68 0.67 -1.08
C THR A 128 -13.55 -0.20 -1.99
N ALA A 129 -14.68 0.33 -2.48
CA ALA A 129 -15.63 -0.44 -3.28
C ALA A 129 -15.01 -0.90 -4.61
N HIS A 130 -14.23 -0.03 -5.25
CA HIS A 130 -13.54 -0.34 -6.51
C HIS A 130 -12.04 -0.23 -6.33
N VAL A 131 -11.36 -1.37 -6.37
CA VAL A 131 -9.90 -1.47 -6.22
C VAL A 131 -9.25 -1.83 -7.53
N ALA A 132 -8.28 -1.03 -7.97
CA ALA A 132 -7.53 -1.30 -9.18
C ALA A 132 -6.06 -1.63 -8.89
N LEU A 133 -5.47 -2.49 -9.70
CA LEU A 133 -4.04 -2.79 -9.72
C LEU A 133 -3.58 -3.08 -11.14
N THR A 134 -2.27 -2.96 -11.37
CA THR A 134 -1.67 -3.44 -12.61
C THR A 134 -0.92 -4.74 -12.39
N LEU A 135 -0.92 -5.60 -13.39
CA LEU A 135 0.02 -6.70 -13.51
C LEU A 135 1.01 -6.41 -14.64
N ASP A 136 2.27 -6.61 -14.38
CA ASP A 136 3.37 -6.48 -15.33
C ASP A 136 4.22 -7.77 -15.35
N HIS A 137 5.35 -7.74 -16.04
CA HIS A 137 6.27 -8.86 -16.17
C HIS A 137 7.17 -9.07 -14.95
N GLN A 138 7.12 -8.16 -13.95
CA GLN A 138 7.96 -8.23 -12.76
C GLN A 138 7.42 -9.28 -11.80
N ARG A 139 8.31 -10.04 -11.16
CA ARG A 139 7.96 -11.08 -10.18
C ARG A 139 7.19 -10.50 -8.99
N GLU A 140 7.55 -9.31 -8.58
CA GLU A 140 7.03 -8.56 -7.44
C GLU A 140 5.55 -8.17 -7.60
N SER A 141 5.04 -8.16 -8.83
CA SER A 141 3.61 -7.93 -9.10
C SER A 141 2.68 -8.89 -8.34
N LYS A 142 3.20 -10.05 -7.91
CA LYS A 142 2.45 -11.02 -7.09
C LYS A 142 2.08 -10.50 -5.71
N GLU A 143 2.84 -9.57 -5.15
CA GLU A 143 2.54 -8.96 -3.85
C GLU A 143 1.24 -8.14 -3.91
N LYS A 144 1.00 -7.44 -5.02
CA LYS A 144 -0.24 -6.70 -5.25
C LYS A 144 -1.47 -7.62 -5.23
N VAL A 145 -1.31 -8.84 -5.76
CA VAL A 145 -2.38 -9.85 -5.84
C VAL A 145 -2.88 -10.24 -4.45
N LEU A 146 -1.97 -10.43 -3.50
CA LEU A 146 -2.35 -10.79 -2.14
C LEU A 146 -3.15 -9.68 -1.47
N TRP A 147 -2.72 -8.42 -1.61
CA TRP A 147 -3.46 -7.28 -1.06
C TRP A 147 -4.81 -7.08 -1.75
N ALA A 148 -4.89 -7.25 -3.06
CA ALA A 148 -6.17 -7.22 -3.78
C ALA A 148 -7.12 -8.31 -3.27
N SER A 149 -6.61 -9.52 -2.99
CA SER A 149 -7.43 -10.58 -2.41
C SER A 149 -7.91 -10.27 -0.99
N TYR A 150 -7.12 -9.56 -0.17
CA TYR A 150 -7.58 -9.07 1.14
C TYR A 150 -8.68 -8.03 0.99
N MET A 151 -8.53 -7.06 0.08
CA MET A 151 -9.56 -6.06 -0.18
C MET A 151 -10.88 -6.71 -0.63
N ALA A 152 -10.82 -7.63 -1.59
CA ALA A 152 -12.01 -8.36 -2.04
C ALA A 152 -12.71 -9.12 -0.91
N ARG A 153 -11.94 -9.81 -0.05
CA ARG A 153 -12.51 -10.69 0.99
C ARG A 153 -13.03 -9.95 2.21
N PHE A 154 -12.37 -8.90 2.62
CA PHE A 154 -12.66 -8.21 3.88
C PHE A 154 -13.41 -6.90 3.66
N CYS A 155 -13.12 -6.18 2.58
CA CYS A 155 -13.81 -4.94 2.25
C CYS A 155 -14.91 -5.12 1.19
N HIS A 156 -15.10 -6.35 0.67
CA HIS A 156 -16.05 -6.67 -0.40
C HIS A 156 -15.83 -5.81 -1.66
N SER A 157 -14.55 -5.55 -1.96
CA SER A 157 -14.15 -4.71 -3.09
C SER A 157 -14.34 -5.43 -4.42
N ASP A 158 -14.81 -4.71 -5.43
CA ASP A 158 -14.71 -5.11 -6.83
C ASP A 158 -13.28 -4.88 -7.33
N ILE A 159 -12.67 -5.91 -7.93
CA ILE A 159 -11.24 -5.90 -8.27
C ILE A 159 -11.05 -5.75 -9.78
N GLN A 160 -10.46 -4.64 -10.19
CA GLN A 160 -10.04 -4.39 -11.56
C GLN A 160 -8.54 -4.62 -11.71
N VAL A 161 -8.19 -5.56 -12.58
CA VAL A 161 -6.79 -5.89 -12.92
C VAL A 161 -6.49 -5.40 -14.31
N LEU A 162 -5.47 -4.57 -14.42
CA LEU A 162 -5.04 -3.95 -15.66
C LEU A 162 -3.66 -4.46 -16.05
N HIS A 163 -3.40 -4.71 -17.33
CA HIS A 163 -2.07 -5.12 -17.78
C HIS A 163 -1.68 -4.44 -19.08
N LEU A 164 -0.39 -4.22 -19.29
CA LEU A 164 0.15 -3.78 -20.57
C LEU A 164 0.34 -4.97 -21.51
N PRO A 165 -0.07 -4.87 -22.78
CA PRO A 165 0.32 -5.85 -23.77
C PRO A 165 1.80 -5.69 -24.12
N TYR A 166 2.61 -6.74 -23.92
CA TYR A 166 4.00 -6.77 -24.34
C TYR A 166 4.17 -7.43 -25.71
N THR A 167 4.99 -6.81 -26.56
CA THR A 167 5.39 -7.39 -27.86
C THR A 167 6.54 -8.38 -27.69
N ASP A 168 7.45 -8.11 -26.74
CA ASP A 168 8.55 -8.99 -26.39
C ASP A 168 8.03 -10.33 -25.84
N PRO A 169 8.47 -11.49 -26.41
CA PRO A 169 7.99 -12.81 -25.98
C PRO A 169 8.30 -13.14 -24.52
N ASP A 170 9.48 -12.74 -24.02
CA ASP A 170 9.88 -13.06 -22.64
C ASP A 170 9.07 -12.27 -21.63
N PHE A 171 8.86 -10.97 -21.87
CA PHE A 171 8.00 -10.15 -21.03
C PHE A 171 6.55 -10.62 -21.07
N ARG A 172 6.07 -11.00 -22.24
CA ARG A 172 4.72 -11.57 -22.40
C ARG A 172 4.56 -12.88 -21.62
N ASN A 173 5.56 -13.78 -21.68
CA ASN A 173 5.53 -15.04 -20.96
C ASN A 173 5.54 -14.81 -19.43
N ARG A 174 6.37 -13.88 -18.95
CA ARG A 174 6.40 -13.51 -17.51
C ARG A 174 5.08 -12.88 -17.06
N LEU A 175 4.50 -11.97 -17.85
CA LEU A 175 3.17 -11.41 -17.57
C LEU A 175 2.11 -12.52 -17.51
N ASN A 176 2.08 -13.43 -18.48
CA ASN A 176 1.13 -14.55 -18.50
C ASN A 176 1.28 -15.43 -17.25
N ASN A 177 2.50 -15.65 -16.76
CA ASN A 177 2.73 -16.37 -15.51
C ASN A 177 2.16 -15.62 -14.29
N ASN A 178 2.29 -14.30 -14.26
CA ASN A 178 1.71 -13.48 -13.20
C ASN A 178 0.18 -13.47 -13.27
N ILE A 179 -0.40 -13.41 -14.47
CA ILE A 179 -1.85 -13.52 -14.68
C ILE A 179 -2.35 -14.88 -14.19
N ARG A 180 -1.70 -16.00 -14.59
CA ARG A 180 -2.09 -17.34 -14.11
C ARG A 180 -2.00 -17.49 -12.60
N TYR A 181 -0.97 -16.88 -11.96
CA TYR A 181 -0.86 -16.87 -10.51
C TYR A 181 -2.03 -16.10 -9.88
N PHE A 182 -2.36 -14.93 -10.41
CA PHE A 182 -3.50 -14.12 -9.99
C PHE A 182 -4.81 -14.93 -10.11
N GLU A 183 -5.10 -15.49 -11.28
CA GLU A 183 -6.31 -16.28 -11.54
C GLU A 183 -6.40 -17.49 -10.59
N LYS A 184 -5.28 -18.17 -10.34
CA LYS A 184 -5.25 -19.30 -9.40
C LYS A 184 -5.66 -18.88 -8.00
N ILE A 185 -5.13 -17.75 -7.48
CA ILE A 185 -5.48 -17.23 -6.15
C ILE A 185 -6.96 -16.85 -6.10
N PHE A 186 -7.42 -16.04 -7.05
CA PHE A 186 -8.78 -15.49 -7.05
C PHE A 186 -9.82 -16.59 -7.25
N ASN A 187 -9.60 -17.52 -8.17
CA ASN A 187 -10.48 -18.66 -8.38
C ASN A 187 -10.52 -19.59 -7.15
N SER A 188 -9.38 -19.82 -6.48
CA SER A 188 -9.34 -20.65 -5.26
C SER A 188 -10.11 -20.03 -4.08
N LEU A 189 -10.28 -18.71 -4.09
CA LEU A 189 -11.01 -17.95 -3.07
C LEU A 189 -12.42 -17.58 -3.52
N SER A 190 -12.84 -17.98 -4.72
CA SER A 190 -14.13 -17.62 -5.35
C SER A 190 -14.35 -16.10 -5.40
N ILE A 191 -13.30 -15.34 -5.69
CA ILE A 191 -13.33 -13.89 -5.83
C ILE A 191 -13.57 -13.54 -7.30
N GLU A 192 -14.58 -12.71 -7.57
CA GLU A 192 -14.83 -12.14 -8.89
C GLU A 192 -13.86 -11.01 -9.19
N TYR A 193 -13.51 -10.84 -10.47
CA TYR A 193 -12.57 -9.79 -10.91
C TYR A 193 -12.79 -9.43 -12.38
N HIS A 194 -12.31 -8.24 -12.75
CA HIS A 194 -12.26 -7.78 -14.13
C HIS A 194 -10.81 -7.67 -14.63
N LEU A 195 -10.43 -8.50 -15.58
CA LEU A 195 -9.09 -8.45 -16.20
C LEU A 195 -9.17 -7.74 -17.55
N GLN A 196 -8.38 -6.67 -17.72
CA GLN A 196 -8.41 -5.86 -18.94
C GLN A 196 -7.02 -5.42 -19.37
N ALA A 197 -6.76 -5.49 -20.69
CA ALA A 197 -5.58 -4.89 -21.28
C ALA A 197 -5.70 -3.36 -21.31
N LEU A 198 -4.63 -2.67 -20.93
CA LEU A 198 -4.49 -1.24 -21.18
C LEU A 198 -4.21 -0.99 -22.66
N GLU A 199 -4.69 0.12 -23.19
CA GLU A 199 -4.41 0.50 -24.56
C GLU A 199 -2.89 0.62 -24.80
N SER A 200 -2.46 0.15 -25.98
CA SER A 200 -1.09 0.31 -26.43
C SER A 200 -0.80 1.80 -26.56
N GLY A 201 0.11 2.30 -25.76
CA GLY A 201 0.59 3.68 -25.80
C GLY A 201 2.11 3.68 -25.80
N SER A 202 2.71 4.85 -25.57
CA SER A 202 4.17 4.91 -25.41
C SER A 202 4.65 3.79 -24.47
N GLN A 203 5.52 2.92 -24.97
CA GLN A 203 6.13 1.83 -24.22
C GLN A 203 6.96 2.32 -23.01
N TYR A 204 7.21 3.63 -22.97
CA TYR A 204 7.91 4.31 -21.86
C TYR A 204 6.98 4.79 -20.74
N ALA A 205 5.66 4.64 -20.88
CA ALA A 205 4.75 5.04 -19.82
C ALA A 205 4.58 3.92 -18.80
N HIS A 206 4.88 4.21 -17.54
CA HIS A 206 4.71 3.26 -16.44
C HIS A 206 3.24 2.77 -16.36
N PRO A 207 3.01 1.44 -16.25
CA PRO A 207 1.64 0.88 -16.27
C PRO A 207 0.72 1.47 -15.21
N ASP A 208 1.23 1.66 -13.98
CA ASP A 208 0.43 2.22 -12.88
C ASP A 208 -0.02 3.66 -13.15
N LEU A 209 0.84 4.49 -13.77
CA LEU A 209 0.46 5.86 -14.15
C LEU A 209 -0.63 5.89 -15.21
N LYS A 210 -0.58 4.98 -16.18
CA LYS A 210 -1.65 4.84 -17.18
C LYS A 210 -2.96 4.39 -16.56
N ALA A 211 -2.87 3.41 -15.67
CA ALA A 211 -4.02 2.86 -14.98
C ALA A 211 -4.70 3.91 -14.10
N LEU A 212 -3.91 4.64 -13.30
CA LEU A 212 -4.43 5.70 -12.45
C LEU A 212 -5.05 6.85 -13.26
N ALA A 213 -4.43 7.25 -14.38
CA ALA A 213 -4.95 8.30 -15.26
C ALA A 213 -6.28 7.93 -15.93
N ARG A 214 -6.58 6.63 -16.07
CA ARG A 214 -7.88 6.17 -16.55
C ARG A 214 -9.00 6.47 -15.56
N GLY A 215 -8.68 6.50 -14.26
CA GLY A 215 -9.65 6.71 -13.20
C GLY A 215 -10.58 5.53 -12.97
N GLY A 216 -11.62 5.76 -12.18
CA GLY A 216 -12.68 4.75 -11.93
C GLY A 216 -12.36 3.75 -10.82
N CYS A 217 -11.36 4.05 -9.96
CA CYS A 217 -11.12 3.27 -8.75
C CYS A 217 -11.11 4.17 -7.50
N ASP A 218 -11.53 3.61 -6.39
CA ASP A 218 -11.52 4.24 -5.07
C ASP A 218 -10.19 4.03 -4.35
N LEU A 219 -9.47 2.96 -4.72
CA LEU A 219 -8.17 2.61 -4.18
C LEU A 219 -7.30 2.00 -5.29
N PHE A 220 -6.05 2.43 -5.38
CA PHE A 220 -5.09 1.87 -6.32
C PHE A 220 -3.95 1.13 -5.58
N ILE A 221 -3.64 -0.10 -6.00
CA ILE A 221 -2.55 -0.89 -5.43
C ILE A 221 -1.32 -0.84 -6.34
N SER A 222 -0.21 -0.36 -5.80
CA SER A 222 1.06 -0.22 -6.51
C SER A 222 2.23 -0.84 -5.73
N LEU A 223 3.32 -1.11 -6.43
CA LEU A 223 4.59 -1.50 -5.82
C LEU A 223 5.49 -0.29 -5.61
N ILE A 224 6.27 -0.33 -4.54
CA ILE A 224 7.47 0.49 -4.47
C ILE A 224 8.56 -0.26 -5.23
N SER A 225 8.80 0.11 -6.49
CA SER A 225 9.92 -0.45 -7.23
C SER A 225 11.24 0.04 -6.66
N ASP A 226 12.21 -0.87 -6.52
CA ASP A 226 13.59 -0.50 -6.22
C ASP A 226 14.18 0.27 -7.41
N SER A 227 14.99 1.29 -7.14
CA SER A 227 15.62 2.14 -8.16
C SER A 227 16.65 1.41 -9.04
N ARG A 228 16.82 0.10 -8.88
CA ARG A 228 17.79 -0.70 -9.61
C ARG A 228 17.44 -1.00 -11.06
N ASP A 229 16.16 -0.93 -11.43
CA ASP A 229 15.65 -1.25 -12.78
C ASP A 229 15.31 0.02 -13.60
N ARG A 230 16.06 1.12 -13.41
CA ARG A 230 15.82 2.35 -14.17
C ARG A 230 16.62 2.37 -15.45
N ASP A 231 15.93 2.48 -16.57
CA ASP A 231 16.54 2.89 -17.83
C ASP A 231 17.12 4.31 -17.71
N PHE A 232 18.17 4.61 -18.50
CA PHE A 232 18.86 5.90 -18.48
C PHE A 232 17.89 7.10 -18.66
N LEU A 233 16.83 6.95 -19.43
CA LEU A 233 15.81 7.97 -19.62
C LEU A 233 14.90 8.12 -18.40
N ASP A 234 14.64 7.04 -17.66
CA ASP A 234 13.89 7.08 -16.39
C ASP A 234 14.68 7.74 -15.26
N ALA A 235 16.03 7.81 -15.39
CA ALA A 235 16.87 8.51 -14.41
C ALA A 235 16.69 10.03 -14.43
N LEU A 236 16.21 10.61 -15.54
CA LEU A 236 15.92 12.04 -15.69
C LEU A 236 14.55 12.42 -15.14
N LEU A 237 13.64 11.46 -15.01
CA LEU A 237 12.29 11.69 -14.48
C LEU A 237 12.21 11.31 -12.98
N PRO A 238 11.30 11.95 -12.23
CA PRO A 238 11.00 11.49 -10.88
C PRO A 238 10.56 10.01 -10.88
N PRO A 239 10.91 9.23 -9.81
CA PRO A 239 10.52 7.83 -9.73
C PRO A 239 9.02 7.62 -9.93
N PRO A 240 8.60 6.51 -10.59
CA PRO A 240 7.19 6.23 -10.81
C PRO A 240 6.30 6.34 -9.55
N PRO A 241 6.69 5.81 -8.37
CA PRO A 241 5.90 5.99 -7.15
C PRO A 241 5.72 7.46 -6.74
N LEU A 242 6.74 8.31 -6.96
CA LEU A 242 6.63 9.74 -6.68
C LEU A 242 5.68 10.44 -7.66
N ARG A 243 5.70 10.02 -8.91
CA ARG A 243 4.76 10.54 -9.92
C ARG A 243 3.33 10.11 -9.60
N LEU A 244 3.13 8.85 -9.18
CA LEU A 244 1.82 8.35 -8.72
C LEU A 244 1.28 9.18 -7.56
N LEU A 245 2.05 9.37 -6.49
CA LEU A 245 1.62 10.19 -5.34
C LEU A 245 1.28 11.63 -5.70
N ARG A 246 1.94 12.19 -6.71
CA ARG A 246 1.65 13.55 -7.18
C ARG A 246 0.43 13.63 -8.10
N SER A 247 0.11 12.54 -8.79
CA SER A 247 -1.01 12.46 -9.73
C SER A 247 -2.30 11.98 -9.08
N ALA A 248 -2.20 11.34 -7.93
CA ALA A 248 -3.34 10.78 -7.18
C ALA A 248 -4.03 11.89 -6.37
N ALA A 249 -4.76 12.78 -7.06
CA ALA A 249 -5.43 13.90 -6.40
C ALA A 249 -6.48 13.44 -5.38
N ASP A 250 -7.28 12.41 -5.73
CA ASP A 250 -8.43 11.96 -4.94
C ASP A 250 -8.46 10.43 -4.71
N THR A 251 -7.44 9.71 -5.15
CA THR A 251 -7.37 8.25 -5.04
C THR A 251 -6.28 7.84 -4.06
N PRO A 252 -6.60 7.23 -2.91
CA PRO A 252 -5.61 6.61 -2.05
C PRO A 252 -4.78 5.57 -2.80
N ILE A 253 -3.49 5.50 -2.49
CA ILE A 253 -2.59 4.50 -3.07
C ILE A 253 -2.07 3.58 -1.98
N LEU A 254 -2.38 2.31 -2.09
CA LEU A 254 -1.80 1.26 -1.26
C LEU A 254 -0.48 0.81 -1.88
N PHE A 255 0.62 1.17 -1.26
CA PHE A 255 1.94 0.72 -1.64
C PHE A 255 2.30 -0.58 -0.94
N VAL A 256 2.78 -1.51 -1.72
CA VAL A 256 3.24 -2.82 -1.25
C VAL A 256 4.73 -2.93 -1.53
N ASN A 257 5.50 -3.29 -0.51
CA ASN A 257 6.91 -3.56 -0.64
C ASN A 257 7.15 -5.03 -0.99
N GLN A 258 8.23 -5.28 -1.70
CA GLN A 258 8.72 -6.62 -1.95
C GLN A 258 9.04 -7.31 -0.61
N ARG A 259 8.59 -8.56 -0.47
CA ARG A 259 8.86 -9.39 0.69
C ARG A 259 9.67 -10.61 0.26
N ASP A 260 10.96 -10.60 0.59
CA ASP A 260 11.87 -11.71 0.26
C ASP A 260 11.49 -13.02 0.97
N ASP A 261 10.85 -12.93 2.13
CA ASP A 261 10.42 -14.06 2.96
C ASP A 261 9.23 -14.85 2.38
N LEU A 262 8.46 -14.28 1.45
CA LEU A 262 7.34 -14.96 0.80
C LEU A 262 7.77 -15.85 -0.38
N TYR A 263 8.98 -15.66 -0.91
CA TYR A 263 9.48 -16.42 -2.07
C TYR A 263 10.13 -17.76 -1.71
N ILE A 264 10.44 -17.98 -0.43
CA ILE A 264 11.07 -19.23 0.06
C ILE A 264 10.10 -20.41 0.03
N MET A 265 8.82 -20.20 -0.09
CA MET A 265 7.78 -21.26 -0.05
C MET A 265 7.25 -21.68 -1.43
N CYS A 266 7.85 -21.22 -2.52
CA CYS A 266 7.38 -21.49 -3.89
C CYS A 266 8.44 -22.12 -4.81
N ASP A 267 9.56 -22.62 -4.29
CA ASP A 267 10.56 -23.41 -5.06
C ASP A 267 10.28 -24.89 -4.95
#